data_711c961e7123b80281dcdc151e94f4e8
#
_entry.id   711c961e7123b80281dcdc151e94f4e8
#
_cell.length_a   1.000
_cell.length_b   1.000
_cell.length_c   1.000
_cell.angle_alpha   90.00
_cell.angle_beta   90.00
_cell.angle_gamma   90.00
#
_symmetry.space_group_name_H-M   'P 1'
#
loop_
_entity.id
_entity.type
_entity.pdbx_description
1 polymer ?
#
loop_
_entity_poly.entity_id
_entity_poly.type
_entity_poly.pdbx_seq_one_letter_code
_entity_poly.pdbx_strand_id
1 'polypeptide(L)'
;MNNIKDKQLKYEKALEYEIFTKWEYSFAKSKIQNANCIFDIWWHIWLFSQWCRFLNDKTRIHYFEPVGDSYNKAKSTLWNDKNIILNNYWIASKSGKWIILLNQEKTMQSSKYSSFLNPIWKEIECRFITLQDYLIGNDIDKIDFLKMDIEWMEFEVLSSRWDFERKKINSLISEIHLMNEKMESEWNQIFLKIKNTFWNVEIINSKYREEIFLIWANRVSWL
;
A
#
# COMPACT_ATOMS: atom_id res chain seq x y z
N MET A 1 23.86 14.51 -11.34
CA MET A 1 23.66 13.45 -10.32
C MET A 1 23.31 13.99 -8.94
N ASN A 2 23.88 15.09 -8.45
CA ASN A 2 23.58 15.65 -7.12
C ASN A 2 22.11 16.13 -6.97
N ASN A 3 21.53 16.73 -8.02
CA ASN A 3 20.18 17.31 -7.95
C ASN A 3 19.05 16.26 -7.73
N ILE A 4 19.21 15.04 -8.23
CA ILE A 4 18.17 13.97 -8.08
C ILE A 4 18.22 13.40 -6.67
N LYS A 5 19.42 13.15 -6.13
CA LYS A 5 19.58 12.66 -4.75
C LYS A 5 19.07 13.67 -3.72
N ASP A 6 19.32 14.96 -3.95
CA ASP A 6 18.84 16.01 -3.06
C ASP A 6 17.32 16.16 -3.08
N LYS A 7 16.69 16.00 -4.26
CA LYS A 7 15.22 15.99 -4.37
C LYS A 7 14.60 14.77 -3.67
N GLN A 8 15.20 13.61 -3.84
CA GLN A 8 14.73 12.38 -3.20
C GLN A 8 14.83 12.47 -1.67
N LEU A 9 15.95 12.96 -1.14
CA LEU A 9 16.13 13.15 0.30
C LEU A 9 15.14 14.15 0.91
N LYS A 10 14.86 15.26 0.19
CA LYS A 10 13.83 16.22 0.63
C LYS A 10 12.45 15.59 0.68
N TYR A 11 12.14 14.73 -0.26
CA TYR A 11 10.86 14.05 -0.32
C TYR A 11 10.74 13.00 0.80
N GLU A 12 11.75 12.18 1.03
CA GLU A 12 11.78 11.20 2.13
C GLU A 12 11.56 11.90 3.48
N LYS A 13 12.20 13.06 3.72
CA LYS A 13 11.99 13.87 4.92
C LYS A 13 10.57 14.45 5.03
N ALA A 14 9.96 14.82 3.90
CA ALA A 14 8.58 15.32 3.91
C ALA A 14 7.59 14.22 4.31
N LEU A 15 7.76 13.00 3.78
CA LEU A 15 6.94 11.84 4.17
C LEU A 15 7.17 11.42 5.62
N GLU A 16 8.41 11.43 6.09
CA GLU A 16 8.74 11.20 7.49
C GLU A 16 7.98 12.19 8.38
N TYR A 17 7.99 13.47 8.02
CA TYR A 17 7.23 14.50 8.73
C TYR A 17 5.71 14.26 8.68
N GLU A 18 5.15 13.83 7.56
CA GLU A 18 3.73 13.53 7.39
C GLU A 18 3.32 12.33 8.27
N ILE A 19 4.06 11.25 8.21
CA ILE A 19 3.74 10.03 8.95
C ILE A 19 3.96 10.19 10.45
N PHE A 20 5.12 10.74 10.86
CA PHE A 20 5.50 10.78 12.27
C PHE A 20 5.08 12.06 13.00
N THR A 21 4.93 13.19 12.30
CA THR A 21 4.69 14.50 12.93
C THR A 21 3.27 15.01 12.68
N LYS A 22 2.77 14.95 11.45
CA LYS A 22 1.39 15.34 11.14
C LYS A 22 0.36 14.29 11.51
N TRP A 23 0.81 13.05 11.78
CA TRP A 23 -0.06 11.95 12.18
C TRP A 23 -1.17 11.70 11.15
N GLU A 24 -0.82 11.62 9.87
CA GLU A 24 -1.77 11.38 8.79
C GLU A 24 -2.63 10.13 9.03
N TYR A 25 -2.03 9.12 9.65
CA TYR A 25 -2.69 7.87 10.02
C TYR A 25 -3.12 7.81 11.50
N SER A 26 -3.20 8.96 12.21
CA SER A 26 -3.50 9.00 13.65
C SER A 26 -4.80 8.31 14.04
N PHE A 27 -5.82 8.36 13.17
CA PHE A 27 -7.10 7.69 13.36
C PHE A 27 -6.98 6.15 13.40
N ALA A 28 -5.93 5.59 12.77
CA ALA A 28 -5.66 4.16 12.77
C ALA A 28 -4.83 3.68 13.97
N LYS A 29 -4.29 4.58 14.79
CA LYS A 29 -3.35 4.28 15.88
C LYS A 29 -3.82 3.15 16.79
N SER A 30 -5.05 3.22 17.29
CA SER A 30 -5.59 2.20 18.20
C SER A 30 -5.70 0.82 17.54
N LYS A 31 -6.01 0.76 16.24
CA LYS A 31 -6.08 -0.50 15.50
C LYS A 31 -4.70 -1.11 15.30
N ILE A 32 -3.69 -0.29 15.00
CA ILE A 32 -2.30 -0.72 14.85
C ILE A 32 -1.73 -1.22 16.18
N GLN A 33 -1.99 -0.51 17.28
CA GLN A 33 -1.54 -0.90 18.61
C GLN A 33 -2.06 -2.29 19.06
N ASN A 34 -3.21 -2.69 18.58
CA ASN A 34 -3.85 -3.97 18.91
C ASN A 34 -3.75 -5.02 17.78
N ALA A 35 -3.03 -4.74 16.71
CA ALA A 35 -2.87 -5.65 15.58
C ALA A 35 -1.82 -6.72 15.87
N ASN A 36 -2.09 -7.98 15.49
CA ASN A 36 -1.12 -9.06 15.47
C ASN A 36 -0.50 -9.25 14.08
N CYS A 37 -1.24 -8.89 13.03
CA CYS A 37 -0.82 -9.05 11.65
C CYS A 37 -1.15 -7.78 10.85
N ILE A 38 -0.13 -7.11 10.35
CA ILE A 38 -0.23 -5.89 9.54
C ILE A 38 0.34 -6.19 8.15
N PHE A 39 -0.38 -5.75 7.11
CA PHE A 39 0.11 -5.73 5.75
C PHE A 39 0.35 -4.28 5.34
N ASP A 40 1.59 -3.98 4.94
CA ASP A 40 2.01 -2.70 4.39
C ASP A 40 2.33 -2.91 2.91
N ILE A 41 1.32 -2.70 2.08
CA ILE A 41 1.42 -2.81 0.62
C ILE A 41 1.64 -1.41 0.09
N TRP A 42 2.90 -1.04 0.02
CA TRP A 42 3.31 0.28 -0.38
C TRP A 42 4.32 0.23 -1.54
N TRP A 43 4.23 1.27 -2.32
CA TRP A 43 5.26 1.67 -3.23
C TRP A 43 6.16 2.73 -2.58
N HIS A 44 7.39 2.40 -2.23
CA HIS A 44 8.54 3.29 -2.07
C HIS A 44 9.27 3.28 -0.72
N ILE A 45 8.71 3.58 0.44
CA ILE A 45 9.50 3.62 1.68
C ILE A 45 8.76 3.00 2.87
N TRP A 46 9.52 2.27 3.65
CA TRP A 46 9.16 1.50 4.83
C TRP A 46 8.72 2.31 6.06
N LEU A 47 8.50 3.63 5.92
CA LEU A 47 8.19 4.52 7.05
C LEU A 47 6.91 4.13 7.78
N PHE A 48 5.89 3.68 7.05
CA PHE A 48 4.66 3.21 7.68
C PHE A 48 4.92 1.95 8.52
N SER A 49 5.71 0.99 8.00
CA SER A 49 6.13 -0.18 8.77
C SER A 49 6.92 0.20 10.02
N GLN A 50 7.81 1.19 9.95
CA GLN A 50 8.54 1.69 11.13
C GLN A 50 7.59 2.35 12.14
N TRP A 51 6.63 3.13 11.67
CA TRP A 51 5.62 3.73 12.54
C TRP A 51 4.76 2.66 13.21
N CYS A 52 4.31 1.64 12.49
CA CYS A 52 3.62 0.50 13.07
C CYS A 52 4.47 -0.19 14.15
N ARG A 53 5.75 -0.38 13.90
CA ARG A 53 6.67 -0.97 14.87
C ARG A 53 6.86 -0.11 16.11
N PHE A 54 6.92 1.21 15.95
CA PHE A 54 6.96 2.14 17.07
C PHE A 54 5.71 2.05 17.96
N LEU A 55 4.54 1.83 17.35
CA LEU A 55 3.27 1.70 18.07
C LEU A 55 3.05 0.30 18.68
N ASN A 56 3.61 -0.74 18.06
CA ASN A 56 3.40 -2.13 18.47
C ASN A 56 4.64 -2.97 18.10
N ASP A 57 5.46 -3.25 19.10
CA ASP A 57 6.73 -3.96 18.96
C ASP A 57 6.56 -5.48 18.73
N LYS A 58 5.35 -6.02 18.92
CA LYS A 58 5.04 -7.45 18.84
C LYS A 58 4.37 -7.86 17.52
N THR A 59 3.75 -6.90 16.81
CA THR A 59 2.99 -7.22 15.60
C THR A 59 3.87 -7.81 14.51
N ARG A 60 3.33 -8.76 13.75
CA ARG A 60 3.96 -9.24 12.52
C ARG A 60 3.60 -8.30 11.38
N ILE A 61 4.59 -7.78 10.68
CA ILE A 61 4.41 -6.86 9.56
C ILE A 61 4.86 -7.55 8.28
N HIS A 62 3.97 -7.65 7.31
CA HIS A 62 4.26 -8.09 5.95
C HIS A 62 4.40 -6.84 5.08
N TYR A 63 5.63 -6.46 4.77
CA TYR A 63 5.96 -5.33 3.92
C TYR A 63 6.18 -5.78 2.48
N PHE A 64 5.57 -5.07 1.52
CA PHE A 64 5.64 -5.39 0.09
C PHE A 64 6.25 -4.23 -0.68
N GLU A 65 7.32 -4.51 -1.43
CA GLU A 65 8.01 -3.55 -2.28
C GLU A 65 8.52 -4.27 -3.55
N PRO A 66 7.92 -3.98 -4.71
CA PRO A 66 8.27 -4.66 -5.96
C PRO A 66 9.60 -4.21 -6.55
N VAL A 67 10.01 -2.95 -6.32
CA VAL A 67 11.22 -2.38 -6.93
C VAL A 67 12.46 -2.83 -6.16
N GLY A 68 13.34 -3.55 -6.84
CA GLY A 68 14.51 -4.17 -6.23
C GLY A 68 15.42 -3.19 -5.46
N ASP A 69 15.63 -1.98 -5.98
CA ASP A 69 16.47 -0.96 -5.31
C ASP A 69 15.82 -0.46 -4.01
N SER A 70 14.50 -0.20 -4.03
CA SER A 70 13.73 0.21 -2.84
C SER A 70 13.63 -0.93 -1.84
N TYR A 71 13.40 -2.16 -2.31
CA TYR A 71 13.41 -3.36 -1.48
C TYR A 71 14.74 -3.56 -0.76
N ASN A 72 15.88 -3.40 -1.45
CA ASN A 72 17.19 -3.55 -0.85
C ASN A 72 17.47 -2.47 0.20
N LYS A 73 17.01 -1.25 0.00
CA LYS A 73 17.07 -0.18 1.00
C LYS A 73 16.22 -0.55 2.24
N ALA A 74 14.96 -0.95 2.04
CA ALA A 74 14.10 -1.41 3.13
C ALA A 74 14.76 -2.56 3.89
N LYS A 75 15.31 -3.53 3.18
CA LYS A 75 16.03 -4.66 3.76
C LYS A 75 17.22 -4.22 4.60
N SER A 76 18.03 -3.26 4.13
CA SER A 76 19.17 -2.76 4.91
C SER A 76 18.77 -2.02 6.19
N THR A 77 17.57 -1.44 6.23
CA THR A 77 17.07 -0.68 7.37
C THR A 77 16.32 -1.56 8.37
N LEU A 78 15.53 -2.52 7.87
CA LEU A 78 14.61 -3.33 8.68
C LEU A 78 15.16 -4.73 9.01
N TRP A 79 16.37 -5.10 8.56
CA TRP A 79 16.93 -6.46 8.61
C TRP A 79 17.01 -7.07 10.01
N ASN A 80 17.12 -6.25 11.06
CA ASN A 80 17.22 -6.71 12.45
C ASN A 80 15.87 -7.05 13.08
N ASP A 81 14.76 -6.68 12.45
CA ASP A 81 13.44 -6.93 12.99
C ASP A 81 12.88 -8.27 12.49
N LYS A 82 12.91 -9.28 13.34
CA LYS A 82 12.44 -10.64 13.03
C LYS A 82 10.92 -10.72 12.77
N ASN A 83 10.19 -9.72 13.18
CA ASN A 83 8.74 -9.66 13.00
C ASN A 83 8.34 -8.88 11.74
N ILE A 84 9.30 -8.35 10.95
CA ILE A 84 9.05 -7.75 9.65
C ILE A 84 9.45 -8.75 8.56
N ILE A 85 8.45 -9.17 7.77
CA ILE A 85 8.62 -10.06 6.63
C ILE A 85 8.68 -9.20 5.36
N LEU A 86 9.84 -9.16 4.74
CA LEU A 86 10.08 -8.36 3.54
C LEU A 86 9.76 -9.17 2.28
N ASN A 87 8.90 -8.64 1.43
CA ASN A 87 8.43 -9.29 0.22
C ASN A 87 8.77 -8.43 -1.00
N ASN A 88 9.59 -8.97 -1.91
CA ASN A 88 9.88 -8.32 -3.20
C ASN A 88 8.84 -8.75 -4.24
N TYR A 89 7.58 -8.45 -3.97
CA TYR A 89 6.42 -8.71 -4.81
C TYR A 89 5.54 -7.46 -4.91
N TRP A 90 4.77 -7.40 -5.98
CA TRP A 90 3.64 -6.50 -6.10
C TRP A 90 2.33 -7.26 -5.85
N ILE A 91 1.45 -6.73 -5.04
CA ILE A 91 0.10 -7.28 -4.90
C ILE A 91 -0.74 -6.82 -6.09
N ALA A 92 -1.32 -7.78 -6.82
CA ALA A 92 -2.08 -7.54 -8.04
C ALA A 92 -3.27 -8.49 -8.16
N SER A 93 -4.09 -8.30 -9.19
CA SER A 93 -5.23 -9.18 -9.49
C SER A 93 -4.84 -10.56 -10.00
N LYS A 94 -3.60 -10.74 -10.47
CA LYS A 94 -3.07 -12.02 -10.99
C LYS A 94 -1.62 -12.18 -10.57
N SER A 95 -1.22 -13.42 -10.29
CA SER A 95 0.18 -13.79 -10.02
C SER A 95 0.96 -13.96 -11.33
N GLY A 96 2.23 -13.57 -11.34
CA GLY A 96 3.10 -13.67 -12.51
C GLY A 96 4.30 -12.72 -12.47
N LYS A 97 4.85 -12.44 -13.66
CA LYS A 97 5.90 -11.46 -13.86
C LYS A 97 5.48 -10.52 -14.97
N TRP A 98 5.64 -9.24 -14.75
CA TRP A 98 5.36 -8.20 -15.74
C TRP A 98 6.41 -7.09 -15.68
N ILE A 99 6.48 -6.37 -16.78
CA ILE A 99 7.29 -5.15 -16.89
C ILE A 99 6.44 -3.99 -16.38
N ILE A 100 7.02 -3.19 -15.51
CA ILE A 100 6.48 -1.90 -15.09
C ILE A 100 7.39 -0.77 -15.52
N LEU A 101 6.83 0.42 -15.62
CA LEU A 101 7.55 1.63 -15.94
C LEU A 101 7.86 2.41 -14.66
N LEU A 102 9.14 2.56 -14.37
CA LEU A 102 9.64 3.31 -13.21
C LEU A 102 10.08 4.69 -13.66
N ASN A 103 9.51 5.73 -13.05
CA ASN A 103 9.98 7.10 -13.26
C ASN A 103 11.32 7.33 -12.55
N GLN A 104 12.38 7.60 -13.31
CA GLN A 104 13.72 7.76 -12.75
C GLN A 104 13.93 9.05 -11.93
N GLU A 105 13.14 10.09 -12.17
CA GLU A 105 13.21 11.35 -11.41
C GLU A 105 12.33 11.34 -10.17
N LYS A 106 11.23 10.61 -10.25
CA LYS A 106 10.27 10.45 -9.16
C LYS A 106 10.04 8.96 -8.98
N THR A 107 10.95 8.30 -8.30
CA THR A 107 10.92 6.83 -8.08
C THR A 107 9.65 6.34 -7.41
N MET A 108 8.83 7.25 -6.93
CA MET A 108 7.52 7.04 -6.30
C MET A 108 6.35 7.07 -7.28
N GLN A 109 6.60 7.41 -8.53
CA GLN A 109 5.58 7.38 -9.57
C GLN A 109 5.96 6.28 -10.55
N SER A 110 5.35 5.13 -10.38
CA SER A 110 5.52 4.04 -11.32
C SER A 110 4.18 3.43 -11.61
N SER A 111 3.93 3.06 -12.81
CA SER A 111 2.65 2.58 -13.25
C SER A 111 2.78 1.52 -14.33
N LYS A 112 1.91 0.51 -14.27
CA LYS A 112 1.66 -0.42 -15.37
C LYS A 112 0.98 0.28 -16.56
N TYR A 113 0.33 1.42 -16.33
CA TYR A 113 -0.55 2.08 -17.28
C TYR A 113 0.02 3.36 -17.90
N SER A 114 1.28 3.70 -17.66
CA SER A 114 1.88 4.89 -18.26
C SER A 114 1.97 4.71 -19.79
N SER A 115 1.07 5.38 -20.49
CA SER A 115 1.06 5.45 -21.96
C SER A 115 1.98 6.53 -22.53
N PHE A 116 2.72 7.24 -21.68
CA PHE A 116 3.54 8.37 -22.12
C PHE A 116 4.99 7.94 -22.28
N LEU A 117 5.45 7.92 -23.51
CA LEU A 117 6.85 7.77 -23.90
C LEU A 117 7.66 8.98 -23.43
N ASN A 118 7.97 9.01 -22.15
CA ASN A 118 8.87 10.00 -21.59
C ASN A 118 10.22 9.32 -21.35
N PRO A 119 11.36 9.85 -21.84
CA PRO A 119 12.69 9.23 -21.77
C PRO A 119 13.20 9.00 -20.33
N ILE A 120 12.53 9.54 -19.32
CA ILE A 120 12.85 9.33 -17.90
C ILE A 120 12.25 8.04 -17.32
N TRP A 121 11.45 7.30 -18.08
CA TRP A 121 10.87 6.03 -17.63
C TRP A 121 11.78 4.85 -17.97
N LYS A 122 12.01 4.00 -16.98
CA LYS A 122 12.79 2.77 -17.11
C LYS A 122 11.88 1.56 -16.94
N GLU A 123 11.99 0.61 -17.86
CA GLU A 123 11.34 -0.69 -17.75
C GLU A 123 12.06 -1.56 -16.70
N ILE A 124 11.29 -2.13 -15.78
CA ILE A 124 11.78 -3.12 -14.81
C ILE A 124 10.83 -4.31 -14.75
N GLU A 125 11.39 -5.52 -14.72
CA GLU A 125 10.61 -6.72 -14.45
C GLU A 125 10.33 -6.82 -12.96
N CYS A 126 9.06 -6.97 -12.58
CA CYS A 126 8.63 -7.21 -11.21
C CYS A 126 7.84 -8.51 -11.09
N ARG A 127 7.88 -9.10 -9.91
CA ARG A 127 7.04 -10.23 -9.55
C ARG A 127 5.73 -9.73 -8.96
N PHE A 128 4.65 -10.36 -9.37
CA PHE A 128 3.29 -10.06 -8.92
C PHE A 128 2.69 -11.30 -8.25
N ILE A 129 1.96 -11.08 -7.17
CA ILE A 129 1.24 -12.13 -6.47
C ILE A 129 -0.15 -11.63 -6.11
N THR A 130 -1.17 -12.48 -6.17
CA THR A 130 -2.47 -12.10 -5.62
C THR A 130 -2.42 -12.13 -4.10
N LEU A 131 -3.22 -11.29 -3.44
CA LEU A 131 -3.32 -11.33 -1.98
C LEU A 131 -3.79 -12.72 -1.51
N GLN A 132 -4.70 -13.36 -2.25
CA GLN A 132 -5.16 -14.72 -1.98
C GLN A 132 -4.02 -15.73 -2.00
N ASP A 133 -3.21 -15.76 -3.08
CA ASP A 133 -2.10 -16.70 -3.21
C ASP A 133 -1.08 -16.49 -2.08
N TYR A 134 -0.83 -15.23 -1.73
CA TYR A 134 0.08 -14.90 -0.64
C TYR A 134 -0.45 -15.38 0.72
N LEU A 135 -1.73 -15.15 1.02
CA LEU A 135 -2.36 -15.59 2.27
C LEU A 135 -2.35 -17.11 2.40
N ILE A 136 -2.68 -17.83 1.33
CA ILE A 136 -2.67 -19.29 1.29
C ILE A 136 -1.24 -19.82 1.44
N GLY A 137 -0.29 -19.27 0.67
CA GLY A 137 1.10 -19.73 0.67
C GLY A 137 1.84 -19.50 2.00
N ASN A 138 1.35 -18.59 2.85
CA ASN A 138 1.93 -18.26 4.15
C ASN A 138 1.04 -18.67 5.34
N ASP A 139 -0.04 -19.42 5.11
CA ASP A 139 -1.00 -19.88 6.13
C ASP A 139 -1.53 -18.73 7.00
N ILE A 140 -1.96 -17.65 6.33
CA ILE A 140 -2.46 -16.44 7.00
C ILE A 140 -3.98 -16.40 6.90
N ASP A 141 -4.63 -16.56 8.03
CA ASP A 141 -6.09 -16.56 8.11
C ASP A 141 -6.69 -15.18 8.28
N LYS A 142 -5.92 -14.24 8.86
CA LYS A 142 -6.45 -12.94 9.24
C LYS A 142 -5.42 -11.84 9.09
N ILE A 143 -5.85 -10.70 8.54
CA ILE A 143 -5.12 -9.45 8.50
C ILE A 143 -5.83 -8.48 9.44
N ASP A 144 -5.17 -8.06 10.51
CA ASP A 144 -5.77 -7.11 11.44
C ASP A 144 -5.78 -5.70 10.84
N PHE A 145 -4.75 -5.36 10.11
CA PHE A 145 -4.62 -4.06 9.47
C PHE A 145 -3.95 -4.19 8.09
N LEU A 146 -4.62 -3.70 7.06
CA LEU A 146 -4.11 -3.60 5.70
C LEU A 146 -3.97 -2.14 5.30
N LYS A 147 -2.75 -1.69 4.97
CA LYS A 147 -2.50 -0.48 4.20
C LYS A 147 -2.25 -0.86 2.75
N MET A 148 -2.93 -0.19 1.84
CA MET A 148 -2.76 -0.38 0.41
C MET A 148 -2.66 0.98 -0.29
N ASP A 149 -1.52 1.19 -0.95
CA ASP A 149 -1.20 2.37 -1.72
C ASP A 149 -0.25 1.90 -2.83
N ILE A 150 -0.84 1.54 -3.97
CA ILE A 150 -0.18 0.82 -5.06
C ILE A 150 -0.25 1.55 -6.40
N GLU A 151 -0.35 2.86 -6.33
CA GLU A 151 -0.20 3.76 -7.47
C GLU A 151 -1.02 3.28 -8.70
N TRP A 152 -2.35 3.43 -8.60
CA TRP A 152 -3.37 3.17 -9.64
C TRP A 152 -3.72 1.70 -9.91
N MET A 153 -3.17 0.75 -9.16
CA MET A 153 -3.59 -0.66 -9.25
C MET A 153 -4.67 -1.05 -8.23
N GLU A 154 -5.08 -0.13 -7.37
CA GLU A 154 -6.09 -0.35 -6.32
C GLU A 154 -7.40 -0.89 -6.91
N PHE A 155 -7.84 -0.31 -8.04
CA PHE A 155 -9.05 -0.76 -8.75
C PHE A 155 -8.94 -2.19 -9.21
N GLU A 156 -7.80 -2.56 -9.81
CA GLU A 156 -7.58 -3.90 -10.30
C GLU A 156 -7.61 -4.93 -9.16
N VAL A 157 -6.99 -4.59 -8.03
CA VAL A 157 -6.95 -5.45 -6.84
C VAL A 157 -8.31 -5.52 -6.17
N LEU A 158 -8.96 -4.37 -5.90
CA LEU A 158 -10.24 -4.30 -5.20
C LEU A 158 -11.43 -4.83 -6.01
N SER A 159 -11.35 -4.79 -7.36
CA SER A 159 -12.39 -5.34 -8.24
C SER A 159 -12.26 -6.82 -8.48
N SER A 160 -11.06 -7.40 -8.32
CA SER A 160 -10.80 -8.81 -8.55
C SER A 160 -11.48 -9.73 -7.52
N ARG A 161 -10.86 -10.85 -7.15
CA ARG A 161 -11.40 -11.83 -6.20
C ARG A 161 -11.51 -11.34 -4.74
N TRP A 162 -11.75 -10.07 -4.55
CA TRP A 162 -11.85 -9.37 -3.27
C TRP A 162 -12.87 -10.00 -2.28
N ASP A 163 -13.85 -10.76 -2.78
CA ASP A 163 -14.86 -11.39 -1.93
C ASP A 163 -14.29 -12.42 -0.95
N PHE A 164 -13.19 -13.09 -1.29
CA PHE A 164 -12.51 -14.00 -0.38
C PHE A 164 -11.64 -13.23 0.63
N GLU A 165 -10.84 -12.30 0.14
CA GLU A 165 -9.80 -11.61 0.89
C GLU A 165 -10.40 -10.61 1.89
N ARG A 166 -11.43 -9.88 1.48
CA ARG A 166 -12.09 -8.89 2.32
C ARG A 166 -12.61 -9.46 3.64
N LYS A 167 -13.03 -10.74 3.65
CA LYS A 167 -13.52 -11.42 4.86
C LYS A 167 -12.41 -11.64 5.89
N LYS A 168 -11.16 -11.68 5.44
CA LYS A 168 -9.98 -11.87 6.28
C LYS A 168 -9.41 -10.56 6.82
N ILE A 169 -9.86 -9.40 6.33
CA ILE A 169 -9.34 -8.08 6.70
C ILE A 169 -10.24 -7.43 7.74
N ASN A 170 -9.66 -7.00 8.86
CA ASN A 170 -10.40 -6.29 9.91
C ASN A 170 -10.44 -4.79 9.70
N SER A 171 -9.31 -4.20 9.32
CA SER A 171 -9.18 -2.77 9.06
C SER A 171 -8.41 -2.53 7.76
N LEU A 172 -8.87 -1.60 6.96
CA LEU A 172 -8.30 -1.24 5.66
C LEU A 172 -8.06 0.27 5.61
N ILE A 173 -6.87 0.67 5.21
CA ILE A 173 -6.62 1.98 4.63
C ILE A 173 -6.18 1.75 3.20
N SER A 174 -6.83 2.40 2.25
CA SER A 174 -6.38 2.42 0.86
C SER A 174 -6.36 3.84 0.32
N GLU A 175 -5.26 4.23 -0.28
CA GLU A 175 -5.22 5.40 -1.14
C GLU A 175 -5.84 5.02 -2.48
N ILE A 176 -6.77 5.85 -2.97
CA ILE A 176 -7.53 5.60 -4.19
C ILE A 176 -7.20 6.69 -5.19
N HIS A 177 -6.73 6.28 -6.36
CA HIS A 177 -6.35 7.16 -7.46
C HIS A 177 -7.39 7.07 -8.58
N LEU A 178 -8.23 8.12 -8.75
CA LEU A 178 -9.22 8.21 -9.84
C LEU A 178 -8.58 8.90 -11.05
N MET A 179 -8.30 8.13 -12.10
CA MET A 179 -7.57 8.62 -13.28
C MET A 179 -8.46 8.99 -14.47
N ASN A 180 -9.70 8.49 -14.50
CA ASN A 180 -10.59 8.68 -15.62
C ASN A 180 -12.03 8.33 -15.26
N GLU A 181 -12.98 8.78 -16.10
CA GLU A 181 -14.43 8.56 -15.92
C GLU A 181 -14.81 7.07 -15.77
N LYS A 182 -14.08 6.17 -16.39
CA LYS A 182 -14.31 4.72 -16.23
C LYS A 182 -14.02 4.27 -14.81
N MET A 183 -12.90 4.71 -14.22
CA MET A 183 -12.56 4.42 -12.83
C MET A 183 -13.59 5.02 -11.87
N GLU A 184 -14.07 6.23 -12.13
CA GLU A 184 -15.14 6.85 -11.34
C GLU A 184 -16.44 6.02 -11.39
N SER A 185 -16.80 5.53 -12.56
CA SER A 185 -17.97 4.64 -12.72
C SER A 185 -17.80 3.30 -11.97
N GLU A 186 -16.61 2.69 -12.06
CA GLU A 186 -16.31 1.44 -11.37
C GLU A 186 -16.17 1.62 -9.85
N TRP A 187 -15.75 2.81 -9.42
CA TRP A 187 -15.56 3.16 -8.03
C TRP A 187 -16.82 2.94 -7.18
N ASN A 188 -17.96 3.37 -7.65
CA ASN A 188 -19.23 3.21 -6.93
C ASN A 188 -19.53 1.74 -6.60
N GLN A 189 -19.20 0.83 -7.50
CA GLN A 189 -19.40 -0.61 -7.28
C GLN A 189 -18.39 -1.16 -6.25
N ILE A 190 -17.14 -0.74 -6.33
CA ILE A 190 -16.08 -1.13 -5.37
C ILE A 190 -16.44 -0.58 -3.98
N PHE A 191 -16.83 0.68 -3.90
CA PHE A 191 -17.21 1.33 -2.65
C PHE A 191 -18.40 0.65 -1.98
N LEU A 192 -19.41 0.25 -2.74
CA LEU A 192 -20.52 -0.55 -2.22
C LEU A 192 -20.07 -1.90 -1.66
N LYS A 193 -19.16 -2.58 -2.32
CA LYS A 193 -18.57 -3.82 -1.80
C LYS A 193 -17.82 -3.59 -0.49
N ILE A 194 -17.06 -2.52 -0.38
CA ILE A 194 -16.36 -2.12 0.86
C ILE A 194 -17.39 -1.84 1.96
N LYS A 195 -18.40 -1.02 1.70
CA LYS A 195 -19.48 -0.71 2.66
C LYS A 195 -20.25 -1.94 3.13
N ASN A 196 -20.46 -2.91 2.25
CA ASN A 196 -21.11 -4.17 2.61
C ASN A 196 -20.25 -5.10 3.44
N THR A 197 -18.96 -4.81 3.56
CA THR A 197 -17.99 -5.65 4.27
C THR A 197 -17.60 -5.06 5.62
N PHE A 198 -17.43 -3.74 5.64
CA PHE A 198 -16.97 -3.00 6.81
C PHE A 198 -18.12 -2.17 7.38
N TRP A 199 -18.20 -2.09 8.71
CA TRP A 199 -19.30 -1.36 9.39
C TRP A 199 -19.09 0.15 9.39
N ASN A 200 -17.82 0.57 9.52
CA ASN A 200 -17.44 1.96 9.45
C ASN A 200 -16.56 2.19 8.22
N VAL A 201 -17.01 3.05 7.33
CA VAL A 201 -16.26 3.42 6.11
C VAL A 201 -16.29 4.94 6.01
N GLU A 202 -15.12 5.53 6.04
CA GLU A 202 -14.90 6.96 5.92
C GLU A 202 -14.06 7.25 4.67
N ILE A 203 -14.38 8.33 3.98
CA ILE A 203 -13.59 8.87 2.90
C ILE A 203 -12.90 10.12 3.42
N ILE A 204 -11.58 10.15 3.30
CA ILE A 204 -10.73 11.27 3.71
C ILE A 204 -10.14 11.85 2.43
N ASN A 205 -10.62 13.02 2.02
CA ASN A 205 -10.13 13.67 0.81
C ASN A 205 -8.68 14.12 0.98
N SER A 206 -7.90 13.91 -0.08
CA SER A 206 -6.54 14.45 -0.15
C SER A 206 -6.58 15.98 -0.09
N LYS A 207 -5.65 16.56 0.65
CA LYS A 207 -5.48 18.02 0.70
C LYS A 207 -4.78 18.60 -0.54
N TYR A 208 -4.22 17.73 -1.36
CA TYR A 208 -3.30 18.11 -2.44
C TYR A 208 -3.82 17.82 -3.84
N ARG A 209 -4.76 16.86 -3.99
CA ARG A 209 -5.31 16.44 -5.27
C ARG A 209 -6.76 15.98 -5.12
N GLU A 210 -7.63 16.46 -5.97
CA GLU A 210 -9.05 16.07 -5.96
C GLU A 210 -9.28 14.62 -6.42
N GLU A 211 -8.35 14.10 -7.25
CA GLU A 211 -8.42 12.74 -7.79
C GLU A 211 -7.92 11.67 -6.82
N ILE A 212 -7.37 12.07 -5.67
CA ILE A 212 -6.80 11.14 -4.67
C ILE A 212 -7.56 11.30 -3.36
N PHE A 213 -7.94 10.19 -2.77
CA PHE A 213 -8.52 10.15 -1.43
C PHE A 213 -8.17 8.84 -0.71
N LEU A 214 -8.20 8.90 0.62
CA LEU A 214 -8.04 7.73 1.46
C LEU A 214 -9.39 7.15 1.81
N ILE A 215 -9.50 5.82 1.75
CA ILE A 215 -10.58 5.09 2.39
C ILE A 215 -10.06 4.51 3.68
N TRP A 216 -10.78 4.81 4.74
CA TRP A 216 -10.67 4.12 6.00
C TRP A 216 -11.88 3.22 6.21
N ALA A 217 -11.66 1.94 6.41
CA ALA A 217 -12.71 0.99 6.64
C ALA A 217 -12.33 0.03 7.77
N ASN A 218 -13.27 -0.23 8.70
CA ASN A 218 -13.01 -1.18 9.77
C ASN A 218 -14.26 -1.97 10.16
N ARG A 219 -14.03 -3.16 10.67
CA ARG A 219 -15.07 -3.97 11.32
C ARG A 219 -15.13 -3.57 12.77
N VAL A 220 -16.32 -3.34 13.28
CA VAL A 220 -16.55 -3.24 14.71
C VAL A 220 -16.44 -4.65 15.27
N SER A 221 -15.43 -4.91 16.10
CA SER A 221 -15.49 -6.08 16.97
C SER A 221 -16.58 -5.80 17.99
N TRP A 222 -17.67 -6.54 17.95
CA TRP A 222 -18.54 -6.64 19.12
C TRP A 222 -17.68 -7.25 20.24
N LEU A 223 -17.39 -6.47 21.26
CA LEU A 223 -16.92 -6.95 22.54
C LEU A 223 -18.08 -7.60 23.27
#